data_fd5155a6d7c7a02795236e0d93f9c9dc
#
_entry.id   fd5155a6d7c7a02795236e0d93f9c9dc
#
_cell.length_a   1.000
_cell.length_b   1.000
_cell.length_c   1.000
_cell.angle_alpha   90.00
_cell.angle_beta   90.00
_cell.angle_gamma   90.00
#
_symmetry.space_group_name_H-M   'P 1'
#
loop_
_entity.id
_entity.type
_entity.pdbx_description
1 polymer ?
#
loop_
_entity_poly.entity_id
_entity_poly.type
_entity_poly.pdbx_seq_one_letter_code
_entity_poly.pdbx_strand_id
1 'polypeptide(L)'
;MTEQFDEAFWNDRYRSAHALWSGKPNRHLVAEAGALPPGTALDAGAGEGADAIWLARRGWRVTAVDISGVALERAAGHGAKEDEAVAERIEWRREDLREWVPPERAYDLVTAQYLHVPGATRRVLVARLAAAVADGGTLLFVGHHPLDLETTMPRPRQPELFFTGDDLAADLGGDGWKIVTNVAAPHETTDPEGRPVVVHDTVFRARRG
;
A
#
# COMPACT_ATOMS: atom_id res chain seq x y z
N MET A 1 25.45 3.06 -5.19
CA MET A 1 24.88 2.75 -3.86
C MET A 1 23.37 2.72 -4.05
N THR A 2 22.75 1.57 -3.88
CA THR A 2 21.29 1.44 -3.90
C THR A 2 20.76 2.26 -2.74
N GLU A 3 19.88 3.22 -3.00
CA GLU A 3 19.17 3.95 -1.95
C GLU A 3 18.49 2.92 -1.05
N GLN A 4 18.88 2.91 0.19
CA GLN A 4 18.41 1.92 1.14
C GLN A 4 17.13 2.49 1.76
N PHE A 5 15.97 2.01 1.33
CA PHE A 5 14.66 2.37 1.88
C PHE A 5 14.47 1.72 3.27
N ASP A 6 15.38 2.06 4.20
CA ASP A 6 15.35 1.58 5.58
C ASP A 6 14.57 2.53 6.51
N GLU A 7 14.51 2.19 7.79
CA GLU A 7 13.83 3.01 8.81
C GLU A 7 14.40 4.42 8.87
N ALA A 8 15.72 4.58 8.80
CA ALA A 8 16.37 5.89 8.90
C ALA A 8 15.97 6.78 7.72
N PHE A 9 16.02 6.23 6.49
CA PHE A 9 15.59 6.92 5.28
C PHE A 9 14.14 7.42 5.39
N TRP A 10 13.21 6.54 5.79
CA TRP A 10 11.80 6.91 5.90
C TRP A 10 11.54 7.89 7.04
N ASN A 11 12.15 7.69 8.20
CA ASN A 11 12.04 8.62 9.31
C ASN A 11 12.52 10.04 8.93
N ASP A 12 13.64 10.17 8.23
CA ASP A 12 14.16 11.46 7.79
C ASP A 12 13.25 12.10 6.73
N ARG A 13 12.72 11.29 5.81
CA ARG A 13 11.76 11.76 4.80
C ARG A 13 10.48 12.29 5.46
N TYR A 14 9.94 11.59 6.46
CA TYR A 14 8.75 12.09 7.18
C TYR A 14 9.07 13.33 8.00
N ARG A 15 10.23 13.44 8.63
CA ARG A 15 10.65 14.66 9.36
C ARG A 15 10.84 15.87 8.45
N SER A 16 11.23 15.67 7.19
CA SER A 16 11.52 16.75 6.23
C SER A 16 10.28 17.56 5.80
N ALA A 17 9.08 17.07 6.03
CA ALA A 17 7.82 17.74 5.69
C ALA A 17 6.81 17.61 6.83
N HIS A 18 5.95 18.63 7.01
CA HIS A 18 4.88 18.61 8.02
C HIS A 18 3.82 17.54 7.70
N ALA A 19 3.51 17.35 6.43
CA ALA A 19 2.69 16.27 5.88
C ALA A 19 3.34 15.83 4.58
N LEU A 20 3.63 14.54 4.45
CA LEU A 20 4.26 14.01 3.24
C LEU A 20 3.21 13.65 2.18
N TRP A 21 2.04 13.26 2.63
CA TRP A 21 0.94 12.81 1.78
C TRP A 21 -0.31 13.68 1.95
N SER A 22 -1.28 13.47 1.07
CA SER A 22 -2.51 14.28 1.02
C SER A 22 -3.43 14.15 2.24
N GLY A 23 -3.22 13.15 3.11
CA GLY A 23 -4.13 12.79 4.19
C GLY A 23 -5.46 12.18 3.72
N LYS A 24 -5.62 11.94 2.42
CA LYS A 24 -6.79 11.28 1.83
C LYS A 24 -6.46 9.82 1.54
N PRO A 25 -7.46 8.92 1.66
CA PRO A 25 -7.26 7.51 1.31
C PRO A 25 -6.93 7.37 -0.18
N ASN A 26 -6.18 6.32 -0.50
CA ASN A 26 -5.86 6.00 -1.88
C ASN A 26 -7.15 5.76 -2.68
N ARG A 27 -7.30 6.46 -3.82
CA ARG A 27 -8.50 6.37 -4.65
C ARG A 27 -8.79 4.96 -5.16
N HIS A 28 -7.73 4.18 -5.43
CA HIS A 28 -7.88 2.81 -5.91
C HIS A 28 -8.27 1.87 -4.78
N LEU A 29 -7.76 2.08 -3.55
CA LEU A 29 -8.28 1.39 -2.37
C LEU A 29 -9.77 1.65 -2.20
N VAL A 30 -10.18 2.92 -2.30
CA VAL A 30 -11.61 3.29 -2.20
C VAL A 30 -12.45 2.59 -3.26
N ALA A 31 -11.98 2.56 -4.52
CA ALA A 31 -12.69 1.95 -5.63
C ALA A 31 -12.78 0.42 -5.49
N GLU A 32 -11.67 -0.24 -5.15
CA GLU A 32 -11.54 -1.69 -5.16
C GLU A 32 -12.05 -2.36 -3.88
N ALA A 33 -11.92 -1.70 -2.73
CA ALA A 33 -12.33 -2.23 -1.43
C ALA A 33 -13.65 -1.64 -0.91
N GLY A 34 -14.17 -0.58 -1.53
CA GLY A 34 -15.35 0.15 -1.04
C GLY A 34 -16.63 -0.68 -0.94
N ALA A 35 -16.79 -1.72 -1.75
CA ALA A 35 -17.95 -2.61 -1.74
C ALA A 35 -17.69 -3.94 -0.98
N LEU A 36 -16.47 -4.15 -0.47
CA LEU A 36 -16.17 -5.37 0.30
C LEU A 36 -16.83 -5.29 1.68
N PRO A 37 -17.35 -6.42 2.19
CA PRO A 37 -17.84 -6.48 3.55
C PRO A 37 -16.67 -6.26 4.54
N PRO A 38 -16.85 -5.46 5.60
CA PRO A 38 -15.80 -5.23 6.58
C PRO A 38 -15.48 -6.50 7.36
N GLY A 39 -14.21 -6.67 7.68
CA GLY A 39 -13.63 -7.78 8.42
C GLY A 39 -12.30 -7.36 9.03
N THR A 40 -11.28 -8.20 8.90
CA THR A 40 -9.90 -7.91 9.30
C THR A 40 -9.09 -7.42 8.11
N ALA A 41 -8.30 -6.34 8.29
CA ALA A 41 -7.46 -5.80 7.24
C ALA A 41 -6.02 -5.62 7.71
N LEU A 42 -5.06 -5.88 6.81
CA LEU A 42 -3.67 -5.49 6.94
C LEU A 42 -3.39 -4.36 5.94
N ASP A 43 -2.96 -3.21 6.45
CA ASP A 43 -2.46 -2.08 5.66
C ASP A 43 -0.93 -2.07 5.73
N ALA A 44 -0.29 -2.55 4.68
CA ALA A 44 1.15 -2.75 4.60
C ALA A 44 1.85 -1.53 3.98
N GLY A 45 2.64 -0.82 4.79
CA GLY A 45 3.21 0.49 4.44
C GLY A 45 2.21 1.62 4.70
N ALA A 46 1.60 1.62 5.87
CA ALA A 46 0.48 2.50 6.22
C ALA A 46 0.81 4.01 6.24
N GLY A 47 2.09 4.37 6.31
CA GLY A 47 2.53 5.76 6.34
C GLY A 47 1.86 6.59 7.43
N GLU A 48 1.26 7.73 7.06
CA GLU A 48 0.53 8.63 7.97
C GLU A 48 -0.93 8.18 8.24
N GLY A 49 -1.32 6.96 7.82
CA GLY A 49 -2.51 6.24 8.26
C GLY A 49 -3.82 6.55 7.53
N ALA A 50 -3.80 7.28 6.42
CA ALA A 50 -5.04 7.69 5.75
C ALA A 50 -5.90 6.50 5.27
N ASP A 51 -5.27 5.45 4.76
CA ASP A 51 -5.93 4.23 4.27
C ASP A 51 -6.48 3.41 5.43
N ALA A 52 -5.68 3.20 6.48
CA ALA A 52 -6.09 2.51 7.70
C ALA A 52 -7.31 3.18 8.37
N ILE A 53 -7.28 4.52 8.50
CA ILE A 53 -8.40 5.29 9.08
C ILE A 53 -9.65 5.16 8.21
N TRP A 54 -9.51 5.25 6.88
CA TRP A 54 -10.64 5.08 5.98
C TRP A 54 -11.28 3.69 6.10
N LEU A 55 -10.47 2.63 6.19
CA LEU A 55 -10.95 1.26 6.42
C LEU A 55 -11.67 1.14 7.77
N ALA A 56 -11.09 1.69 8.84
CA ALA A 56 -11.67 1.63 10.19
C ALA A 56 -13.02 2.36 10.28
N ARG A 57 -13.16 3.51 9.61
CA ARG A 57 -14.46 4.24 9.48
C ARG A 57 -15.55 3.39 8.80
N ARG A 58 -15.14 2.44 7.95
CA ARG A 58 -16.04 1.50 7.27
C ARG A 58 -16.27 0.20 8.05
N GLY A 59 -15.76 0.11 9.27
CA GLY A 59 -15.97 -1.02 10.18
C GLY A 59 -14.90 -2.11 10.12
N TRP A 60 -13.83 -1.94 9.34
CA TRP A 60 -12.70 -2.87 9.32
C TRP A 60 -11.91 -2.80 10.63
N ARG A 61 -11.42 -3.95 11.10
CA ARG A 61 -10.36 -4.02 12.11
C ARG A 61 -9.03 -4.05 11.39
N VAL A 62 -8.22 -3.03 11.59
CA VAL A 62 -7.02 -2.78 10.78
C VAL A 62 -5.76 -2.98 11.60
N THR A 63 -4.86 -3.81 11.12
CA THR A 63 -3.45 -3.82 11.53
C THR A 63 -2.70 -2.96 10.51
N ALA A 64 -2.24 -1.79 10.93
CA ALA A 64 -1.53 -0.82 10.10
C ALA A 64 -0.03 -0.88 10.39
N VAL A 65 0.76 -1.27 9.40
CA VAL A 65 2.18 -1.58 9.56
C VAL A 65 3.03 -0.60 8.75
N ASP A 66 4.03 -0.01 9.38
CA ASP A 66 5.05 0.79 8.69
C ASP A 66 6.41 0.61 9.38
N ILE A 67 7.50 0.78 8.63
CA ILE A 67 8.85 0.75 9.17
C ILE A 67 9.18 2.04 9.94
N SER A 68 8.56 3.16 9.55
CA SER A 68 8.82 4.48 10.12
C SER A 68 8.02 4.71 11.40
N GLY A 69 8.72 4.79 12.53
CA GLY A 69 8.11 5.22 13.80
C GLY A 69 7.54 6.63 13.73
N VAL A 70 8.17 7.54 12.95
CA VAL A 70 7.71 8.92 12.76
C VAL A 70 6.38 8.97 12.01
N ALA A 71 6.22 8.13 10.98
CA ALA A 71 4.96 8.01 10.24
C ALA A 71 3.83 7.50 11.15
N LEU A 72 4.10 6.44 11.90
CA LEU A 72 3.11 5.83 12.80
C LEU A 72 2.71 6.73 13.96
N GLU A 73 3.63 7.55 14.51
CA GLU A 73 3.29 8.56 15.50
C GLU A 73 2.28 9.57 14.95
N ARG A 74 2.49 10.05 13.72
CA ARG A 74 1.54 10.92 13.03
C ARG A 74 0.22 10.21 12.75
N ALA A 75 0.29 8.98 12.26
CA ALA A 75 -0.90 8.17 11.98
C ALA A 75 -1.75 7.96 13.24
N ALA A 76 -1.12 7.62 14.36
CA ALA A 76 -1.80 7.50 15.65
C ALA A 76 -2.41 8.84 16.10
N GLY A 77 -1.70 9.95 15.88
CA GLY A 77 -2.21 11.30 16.15
C GLY A 77 -3.40 11.70 15.25
N HIS A 78 -3.46 11.18 14.01
CA HIS A 78 -4.63 11.34 13.14
C HIS A 78 -5.77 10.44 13.61
N GLY A 79 -5.50 9.17 13.92
CA GLY A 79 -6.48 8.21 14.44
C GLY A 79 -7.12 8.67 15.76
N ALA A 80 -6.36 9.30 16.63
CA ALA A 80 -6.85 9.83 17.91
C ALA A 80 -7.83 11.01 17.77
N LYS A 81 -7.97 11.58 16.57
CA LYS A 81 -8.98 12.63 16.27
C LYS A 81 -10.30 12.04 15.77
N GLU A 82 -10.32 10.75 15.50
CA GLU A 82 -11.53 10.03 15.11
C GLU A 82 -12.42 9.73 16.33
N ASP A 83 -13.66 9.32 16.06
CA ASP A 83 -14.50 8.74 17.10
C ASP A 83 -13.81 7.53 17.74
N GLU A 84 -13.97 7.35 19.05
CA GLU A 84 -13.35 6.27 19.84
C GLU A 84 -13.55 4.89 19.18
N ALA A 85 -14.77 4.60 18.72
CA ALA A 85 -15.10 3.36 18.04
C ALA A 85 -14.33 3.15 16.71
N VAL A 86 -13.84 4.21 16.07
CA VAL A 86 -12.96 4.13 14.87
C VAL A 86 -11.53 3.93 15.30
N ALA A 87 -11.06 4.72 16.27
CA ALA A 87 -9.69 4.64 16.78
C ALA A 87 -9.36 3.24 17.33
N GLU A 88 -10.26 2.64 18.10
CA GLU A 88 -10.13 1.30 18.67
C GLU A 88 -10.05 0.16 17.65
N ARG A 89 -10.43 0.42 16.40
CA ARG A 89 -10.30 -0.57 15.31
C ARG A 89 -8.93 -0.61 14.68
N ILE A 90 -8.00 0.28 15.02
CA ILE A 90 -6.70 0.38 14.37
C ILE A 90 -5.60 0.02 15.36
N GLU A 91 -4.84 -1.02 15.01
CA GLU A 91 -3.58 -1.36 15.66
C GLU A 91 -2.43 -0.81 14.82
N TRP A 92 -1.68 0.15 15.36
CA TRP A 92 -0.48 0.71 14.74
C TRP A 92 0.76 -0.11 15.14
N ARG A 93 1.46 -0.70 14.16
CA ARG A 93 2.61 -1.57 14.41
C ARG A 93 3.82 -1.11 13.62
N ARG A 94 4.94 -0.93 14.33
CA ARG A 94 6.23 -0.69 13.69
C ARG A 94 6.91 -2.01 13.37
N GLU A 95 6.96 -2.35 12.08
CA GLU A 95 7.57 -3.58 11.58
C GLU A 95 8.29 -3.31 10.25
N ASP A 96 9.40 -3.97 10.04
CA ASP A 96 10.05 -4.01 8.73
C ASP A 96 9.43 -5.14 7.90
N LEU A 97 8.65 -4.79 6.89
CA LEU A 97 8.00 -5.76 6.01
C LEU A 97 8.98 -6.66 5.24
N ARG A 98 10.27 -6.28 5.17
CA ARG A 98 11.32 -7.13 4.58
C ARG A 98 11.65 -8.33 5.47
N GLU A 99 11.41 -8.22 6.77
CA GLU A 99 11.73 -9.22 7.79
C GLU A 99 10.48 -9.79 8.46
N TRP A 100 9.52 -8.92 8.77
CA TRP A 100 8.29 -9.31 9.44
C TRP A 100 7.42 -10.22 8.56
N VAL A 101 6.92 -11.30 9.17
CA VAL A 101 6.01 -12.23 8.53
C VAL A 101 4.65 -12.09 9.19
N PRO A 102 3.63 -11.59 8.46
CA PRO A 102 2.28 -11.52 9.01
C PRO A 102 1.72 -12.92 9.28
N PRO A 103 0.78 -13.05 10.25
CA PRO A 103 0.10 -14.33 10.49
C PRO A 103 -0.61 -14.83 9.23
N GLU A 104 -0.44 -16.13 8.95
CA GLU A 104 -1.07 -16.76 7.77
C GLU A 104 -2.60 -16.75 7.90
N ARG A 105 -3.29 -16.51 6.79
CA ARG A 105 -4.76 -16.56 6.66
C ARG A 105 -5.52 -15.74 7.71
N ALA A 106 -4.92 -14.63 8.16
CA ALA A 106 -5.45 -13.82 9.26
C ALA A 106 -6.32 -12.64 8.80
N TYR A 107 -6.25 -12.26 7.52
CA TYR A 107 -6.87 -11.03 7.05
C TYR A 107 -7.80 -11.26 5.86
N ASP A 108 -9.01 -10.67 5.95
CA ASP A 108 -9.98 -10.66 4.85
C ASP A 108 -9.56 -9.70 3.73
N LEU A 109 -8.76 -8.67 4.06
CA LEU A 109 -8.13 -7.75 3.12
C LEU A 109 -6.66 -7.54 3.49
N VAL A 110 -5.77 -7.76 2.55
CA VAL A 110 -4.37 -7.31 2.63
C VAL A 110 -4.15 -6.28 1.53
N THR A 111 -3.68 -5.09 1.91
CA THR A 111 -3.49 -3.98 0.98
C THR A 111 -2.12 -3.35 1.13
N ALA A 112 -1.50 -2.94 0.00
CA ALA A 112 -0.21 -2.26 -0.05
C ALA A 112 -0.23 -1.19 -1.14
N GLN A 113 -0.05 0.09 -0.74
CA GLN A 113 -0.09 1.23 -1.63
C GLN A 113 1.29 1.90 -1.70
N TYR A 114 1.83 1.99 -2.93
CA TYR A 114 3.12 2.65 -3.23
C TYR A 114 4.27 2.18 -2.34
N LEU A 115 4.28 0.88 -2.04
CA LEU A 115 5.35 0.27 -1.25
C LEU A 115 6.62 0.16 -2.09
N HIS A 116 7.64 0.95 -1.74
CA HIS A 116 8.88 1.07 -2.51
C HIS A 116 9.88 -0.03 -2.11
N VAL A 117 9.79 -1.18 -2.77
CA VAL A 117 10.72 -2.30 -2.58
C VAL A 117 11.24 -2.81 -3.92
N PRO A 118 12.54 -3.11 -4.07
CA PRO A 118 13.10 -3.67 -5.30
C PRO A 118 12.46 -5.00 -5.68
N GLY A 119 12.47 -5.33 -6.99
CA GLY A 119 11.77 -6.49 -7.53
C GLY A 119 12.05 -7.83 -6.85
N ALA A 120 13.31 -8.10 -6.48
CA ALA A 120 13.65 -9.33 -5.74
C ALA A 120 13.00 -9.37 -4.34
N THR A 121 13.02 -8.23 -3.61
CA THR A 121 12.36 -8.07 -2.31
C THR A 121 10.84 -8.08 -2.47
N ARG A 122 10.31 -7.46 -3.53
CA ARG A 122 8.87 -7.45 -3.84
C ARG A 122 8.33 -8.87 -3.96
N ARG A 123 8.99 -9.77 -4.69
CA ARG A 123 8.54 -11.16 -4.83
C ARG A 123 8.37 -11.86 -3.48
N VAL A 124 9.35 -11.73 -2.60
CA VAL A 124 9.28 -12.32 -1.25
C VAL A 124 8.16 -11.70 -0.44
N LEU A 125 8.02 -10.37 -0.53
CA LEU A 125 6.98 -9.64 0.19
C LEU A 125 5.58 -9.99 -0.31
N VAL A 126 5.36 -10.03 -1.63
CA VAL A 126 4.08 -10.45 -2.22
C VAL A 126 3.68 -11.84 -1.74
N ALA A 127 4.61 -12.80 -1.72
CA ALA A 127 4.35 -14.15 -1.23
C ALA A 127 3.93 -14.16 0.25
N ARG A 128 4.61 -13.39 1.11
CA ARG A 128 4.27 -13.26 2.55
C ARG A 128 2.92 -12.60 2.77
N LEU A 129 2.66 -11.49 2.07
CA LEU A 129 1.37 -10.78 2.15
C LEU A 129 0.23 -11.63 1.59
N ALA A 130 0.48 -12.39 0.53
CA ALA A 130 -0.48 -13.34 -0.01
C ALA A 130 -0.80 -14.45 1.00
N ALA A 131 0.22 -15.01 1.68
CA ALA A 131 0.00 -16.04 2.71
C ALA A 131 -0.89 -15.54 3.87
N ALA A 132 -0.84 -14.24 4.17
CA ALA A 132 -1.66 -13.62 5.22
C ALA A 132 -3.15 -13.45 4.86
N VAL A 133 -3.51 -13.55 3.57
CA VAL A 133 -4.90 -13.43 3.13
C VAL A 133 -5.69 -14.67 3.51
N ALA A 134 -6.84 -14.50 4.15
CA ALA A 134 -7.77 -15.57 4.51
C ALA A 134 -8.41 -16.21 3.25
N ASP A 135 -8.98 -17.41 3.41
CA ASP A 135 -9.76 -18.04 2.34
C ASP A 135 -10.96 -17.16 1.98
N GLY A 136 -11.16 -16.92 0.69
CA GLY A 136 -12.15 -15.94 0.19
C GLY A 136 -11.74 -14.47 0.34
N GLY A 137 -10.61 -14.18 0.96
CA GLY A 137 -10.08 -12.82 1.18
C GLY A 137 -9.49 -12.19 -0.08
N THR A 138 -9.07 -10.95 0.05
CA THR A 138 -8.61 -10.10 -1.04
C THR A 138 -7.19 -9.60 -0.80
N LEU A 139 -6.35 -9.68 -1.83
CA LEU A 139 -5.06 -9.00 -1.93
C LEU A 139 -5.20 -7.82 -2.89
N LEU A 140 -4.78 -6.63 -2.47
CA LEU A 140 -4.80 -5.41 -3.27
C LEU A 140 -3.44 -4.73 -3.25
N PHE A 141 -2.83 -4.55 -4.42
CA PHE A 141 -1.62 -3.76 -4.61
C PHE A 141 -1.89 -2.56 -5.52
N VAL A 142 -1.35 -1.41 -5.14
CA VAL A 142 -1.29 -0.21 -5.97
C VAL A 142 0.13 0.31 -5.99
N GLY A 143 0.63 0.71 -7.15
CA GLY A 143 1.98 1.25 -7.27
C GLY A 143 2.21 2.00 -8.57
N HIS A 144 3.40 2.54 -8.74
CA HIS A 144 3.78 3.22 -9.98
C HIS A 144 3.94 2.22 -11.11
N HIS A 145 3.29 2.50 -12.23
CA HIS A 145 3.42 1.67 -13.43
C HIS A 145 4.68 2.05 -14.23
N PRO A 146 5.37 1.10 -14.89
CA PRO A 146 6.58 1.37 -15.69
C PRO A 146 6.41 2.43 -16.79
N LEU A 147 5.21 2.65 -17.31
CA LEU A 147 4.92 3.73 -18.26
C LEU A 147 5.27 5.12 -17.72
N ASP A 148 5.29 5.31 -16.40
CA ASP A 148 5.64 6.58 -15.79
C ASP A 148 7.13 6.92 -15.84
N LEU A 149 8.00 5.94 -16.16
CA LEU A 149 9.43 6.16 -16.37
C LEU A 149 9.72 7.07 -17.58
N GLU A 150 8.79 7.16 -18.53
CA GLU A 150 8.88 7.98 -19.73
C GLU A 150 8.19 9.34 -19.57
N THR A 151 7.59 9.62 -18.40
CA THR A 151 6.87 10.88 -18.13
C THR A 151 7.78 11.95 -17.51
N THR A 152 7.30 13.21 -17.51
CA THR A 152 7.97 14.34 -16.85
C THR A 152 7.67 14.42 -15.35
N MET A 153 6.82 13.53 -14.82
CA MET A 153 6.53 13.50 -13.40
C MET A 153 7.75 13.02 -12.59
N PRO A 154 8.10 13.70 -11.49
CA PRO A 154 9.10 13.21 -10.57
C PRO A 154 8.70 11.85 -10.01
N ARG A 155 9.54 10.85 -10.25
CA ARG A 155 9.37 9.46 -9.79
C ARG A 155 10.68 8.97 -9.17
N PRO A 156 10.65 7.89 -8.38
CA PRO A 156 11.88 7.21 -7.98
C PRO A 156 12.74 6.89 -9.22
N ARG A 157 14.04 7.05 -9.09
CA ARG A 157 14.97 6.85 -10.21
C ARG A 157 15.30 5.38 -10.49
N GLN A 158 14.89 4.50 -9.58
CA GLN A 158 15.15 3.06 -9.63
C GLN A 158 14.02 2.35 -10.40
N PRO A 159 14.25 1.87 -11.64
CA PRO A 159 13.21 1.20 -12.43
C PRO A 159 12.63 -0.04 -11.74
N GLU A 160 13.41 -0.71 -10.90
CA GLU A 160 13.00 -1.89 -10.14
C GLU A 160 11.91 -1.63 -9.08
N LEU A 161 11.59 -0.37 -8.80
CA LEU A 161 10.48 0.00 -7.91
C LEU A 161 9.13 0.08 -8.62
N PHE A 162 9.16 0.01 -9.96
CA PHE A 162 7.97 0.00 -10.80
C PHE A 162 7.61 -1.45 -11.13
N PHE A 163 6.35 -1.72 -11.29
CA PHE A 163 5.86 -3.06 -11.61
C PHE A 163 4.53 -2.99 -12.35
N THR A 164 4.26 -4.03 -13.11
CA THR A 164 2.95 -4.25 -13.75
C THR A 164 2.11 -5.19 -12.89
N GLY A 165 0.81 -5.27 -13.19
CA GLY A 165 -0.02 -6.29 -12.57
C GLY A 165 0.36 -7.72 -12.99
N ASP A 166 0.96 -7.90 -14.17
CA ASP A 166 1.46 -9.21 -14.60
C ASP A 166 2.70 -9.65 -13.79
N ASP A 167 3.57 -8.69 -13.41
CA ASP A 167 4.67 -8.97 -12.48
C ASP A 167 4.13 -9.45 -11.12
N LEU A 168 3.08 -8.80 -10.61
CA LEU A 168 2.44 -9.20 -9.35
C LEU A 168 1.74 -10.57 -9.46
N ALA A 169 1.09 -10.84 -10.59
CA ALA A 169 0.50 -12.16 -10.85
C ALA A 169 1.55 -13.27 -10.87
N ALA A 170 2.72 -12.99 -11.48
CA ALA A 170 3.85 -13.92 -11.48
C ALA A 170 4.47 -14.09 -10.08
N ASP A 171 4.61 -13.00 -9.32
CA ASP A 171 5.12 -13.02 -7.95
C ASP A 171 4.16 -13.72 -6.97
N LEU A 172 2.85 -13.61 -7.21
CA LEU A 172 1.80 -14.28 -6.41
C LEU A 172 1.87 -15.80 -6.52
N GLY A 173 2.18 -16.29 -7.70
CA GLY A 173 2.41 -17.71 -8.00
C GLY A 173 1.23 -18.64 -7.71
N GLY A 174 1.12 -19.70 -8.49
CA GLY A 174 0.30 -20.84 -8.17
C GLY A 174 -1.21 -20.71 -8.32
N ASP A 175 -1.84 -21.88 -8.16
CA ASP A 175 -3.28 -22.04 -8.17
C ASP A 175 -3.90 -21.52 -6.85
N GLY A 176 -5.17 -21.15 -6.91
CA GLY A 176 -5.92 -20.68 -5.74
C GLY A 176 -6.17 -19.18 -5.69
N TRP A 177 -5.80 -18.44 -6.75
CA TRP A 177 -6.08 -17.01 -6.88
C TRP A 177 -6.93 -16.70 -8.12
N LYS A 178 -7.96 -15.88 -7.92
CA LYS A 178 -8.73 -15.28 -9.01
C LYS A 178 -8.32 -13.82 -9.13
N ILE A 179 -7.66 -13.47 -10.23
CA ILE A 179 -7.37 -12.07 -10.56
C ILE A 179 -8.70 -11.38 -10.88
N VAL A 180 -9.00 -10.30 -10.18
CA VAL A 180 -10.23 -9.49 -10.30
C VAL A 180 -9.94 -8.20 -11.06
N THR A 181 -8.83 -7.53 -10.73
CA THR A 181 -8.36 -6.31 -11.38
C THR A 181 -6.87 -6.46 -11.70
N ASN A 182 -6.49 -6.14 -12.93
CA ASN A 182 -5.10 -6.06 -13.39
C ASN A 182 -5.03 -4.99 -14.46
N VAL A 183 -4.77 -3.74 -14.08
CA VAL A 183 -4.82 -2.61 -15.00
C VAL A 183 -3.70 -1.60 -14.74
N ALA A 184 -3.24 -0.94 -15.80
CA ALA A 184 -2.53 0.33 -15.75
C ALA A 184 -3.58 1.44 -15.76
N ALA A 185 -3.92 2.00 -14.61
CA ALA A 185 -4.97 2.98 -14.45
C ALA A 185 -4.47 4.40 -14.75
N PRO A 186 -4.83 5.03 -15.88
CA PRO A 186 -4.36 6.36 -16.24
C PRO A 186 -5.05 7.43 -15.40
N HIS A 187 -4.34 8.52 -15.15
CA HIS A 187 -4.92 9.76 -14.67
C HIS A 187 -4.13 10.98 -15.14
N GLU A 188 -4.85 12.04 -15.41
CA GLU A 188 -4.27 13.33 -15.75
C GLU A 188 -3.81 14.04 -14.48
N THR A 189 -2.65 14.66 -14.56
CA THR A 189 -2.07 15.51 -13.51
C THR A 189 -1.22 16.59 -14.16
N THR A 190 -0.50 17.36 -13.34
CA THR A 190 0.37 18.45 -13.82
C THR A 190 1.77 18.20 -13.27
N ASP A 191 2.78 18.28 -14.13
CA ASP A 191 4.18 18.18 -13.72
C ASP A 191 4.64 19.46 -12.99
N PRO A 192 5.84 19.46 -12.37
CA PRO A 192 6.36 20.62 -11.64
C PRO A 192 6.48 21.90 -12.48
N GLU A 193 6.62 21.77 -13.81
CA GLU A 193 6.68 22.90 -14.75
C GLU A 193 5.29 23.37 -15.22
N GLY A 194 4.22 22.78 -14.68
CA GLY A 194 2.84 23.17 -15.00
C GLY A 194 2.29 22.55 -16.29
N ARG A 195 2.93 21.55 -16.87
CA ARG A 195 2.49 20.87 -18.10
C ARG A 195 1.54 19.71 -17.77
N PRO A 196 0.44 19.55 -18.51
CA PRO A 196 -0.41 18.37 -18.38
C PRO A 196 0.38 17.10 -18.69
N VAL A 197 0.22 16.09 -17.85
CA VAL A 197 0.84 14.78 -18.02
C VAL A 197 -0.15 13.67 -17.61
N VAL A 198 -0.15 12.58 -18.36
CA VAL A 198 -0.88 11.35 -17.97
C VAL A 198 0.11 10.44 -17.26
N VAL A 199 -0.23 10.06 -16.04
CA VAL A 199 0.51 9.06 -15.26
C VAL A 199 -0.34 7.83 -15.04
N HIS A 200 0.29 6.70 -14.74
CA HIS A 200 -0.38 5.41 -14.61
C HIS A 200 -0.07 4.77 -13.27
N ASP A 201 -1.10 4.30 -12.62
CA ASP A 201 -0.96 3.44 -11.45
C ASP A 201 -1.21 1.98 -11.85
N THR A 202 -0.34 1.09 -11.43
CA THR A 202 -0.65 -0.34 -11.41
C THR A 202 -1.69 -0.57 -10.33
N VAL A 203 -2.83 -1.15 -10.71
CA VAL A 203 -3.87 -1.61 -9.79
C VAL A 203 -4.05 -3.11 -9.98
N PHE A 204 -3.73 -3.86 -8.96
CA PHE A 204 -3.83 -5.31 -8.98
C PHE A 204 -4.66 -5.80 -7.79
N ARG A 205 -5.77 -6.47 -8.07
CA ARG A 205 -6.61 -7.12 -7.07
C ARG A 205 -6.78 -8.59 -7.40
N ALA A 206 -6.50 -9.44 -6.43
CA ALA A 206 -6.74 -10.87 -6.52
C ALA A 206 -7.55 -11.35 -5.31
N ARG A 207 -8.42 -12.34 -5.52
CA ARG A 207 -9.20 -12.99 -4.48
C ARG A 207 -8.67 -14.40 -4.28
N ARG A 208 -8.47 -14.78 -3.02
CA ARG A 208 -8.12 -16.15 -2.65
C ARG A 208 -9.33 -17.08 -2.81
N GLY A 209 -9.13 -18.29 -3.37
CA GLY A 209 -10.16 -19.31 -3.49
C GLY A 209 -10.50 -19.96 -2.15
#